data_dd2fd4aeb9d33f0565341ff3a8d3b7cc
#
_entry.id   dd2fd4aeb9d33f0565341ff3a8d3b7cc
#
_cell.length_a   1.000
_cell.length_b   1.000
_cell.length_c   1.000
_cell.angle_alpha   90.00
_cell.angle_beta   90.00
_cell.angle_gamma   90.00
#
_symmetry.space_group_name_H-M   'P 1'
#
loop_
_entity.id
_entity.type
_entity.pdbx_description
1 polymer ?
#
loop_
_entity_poly.entity_id
_entity_poly.type
_entity_poly.pdbx_seq_one_letter_code
_entity_poly.pdbx_strand_id
1 'polypeptide(L)'
;MNYPIMKTLILVLCSLHCFAIYGQTKNETFAFHYSNKNYSTFLQETKIKLGNIRASYSAGTLEEKDSCIHAAGILLEESFTKGAFHFWLGTEWDFNGTTNTPKVGQIACGYFVSTTLKHVGFNLNRYRLAQKGAYDEEVYLCGKQTIITIRDQTPNDLKNYFKSNLTRGLYMIGLANHVGYLFFDGKELYFIHSNYGSPDCVVIETFEESEVSNSTIFCVAPLSNNKELMRKWIENELIVVP
;
A
#
# COMPACT_ATOMS: atom_id res chain seq x y z
N MET A 1 34.68 12.56 -28.38
CA MET A 1 34.89 11.24 -27.74
C MET A 1 33.66 10.93 -26.91
N ASN A 2 32.93 9.90 -27.31
CA ASN A 2 31.57 9.60 -26.90
C ASN A 2 31.47 8.98 -25.51
N TYR A 3 30.59 9.51 -24.67
CA TYR A 3 30.20 8.91 -23.39
C TYR A 3 28.76 8.37 -23.40
N PRO A 4 28.38 7.36 -24.19
CA PRO A 4 27.07 6.71 -24.03
C PRO A 4 27.11 5.48 -23.10
N ILE A 5 28.28 4.90 -22.83
CA ILE A 5 28.40 3.62 -22.12
C ILE A 5 28.26 3.78 -20.59
N MET A 6 28.63 4.95 -20.04
CA MET A 6 28.61 5.16 -18.57
C MET A 6 27.19 5.38 -18.00
N LYS A 7 26.27 5.97 -18.79
CA LYS A 7 24.86 6.15 -18.34
C LYS A 7 24.08 4.84 -18.25
N THR A 8 24.33 3.92 -19.20
CA THR A 8 23.65 2.62 -19.22
C THR A 8 24.12 1.72 -18.08
N LEU A 9 25.40 1.84 -17.67
CA LEU A 9 25.95 1.04 -16.58
C LEU A 9 25.42 1.49 -15.20
N ILE A 10 25.20 2.79 -15.02
CA ILE A 10 24.65 3.34 -13.75
C ILE A 10 23.18 2.94 -13.59
N LEU A 11 22.37 2.96 -14.66
CA LEU A 11 20.98 2.51 -14.63
C LEU A 11 20.83 1.03 -14.28
N VAL A 12 21.71 0.17 -14.80
CA VAL A 12 21.72 -1.27 -14.48
C VAL A 12 22.16 -1.51 -13.03
N LEU A 13 23.08 -0.70 -12.49
CA LEU A 13 23.52 -0.81 -11.10
C LEU A 13 22.43 -0.38 -10.10
N CYS A 14 21.66 0.69 -10.37
CA CYS A 14 20.55 1.09 -9.49
C CYS A 14 19.46 0.01 -9.45
N SER A 15 19.08 -0.58 -10.58
CA SER A 15 18.08 -1.66 -10.60
C SER A 15 18.56 -2.92 -9.87
N LEU A 16 19.86 -3.23 -9.93
CA LEU A 16 20.47 -4.34 -9.20
C LEU A 16 20.57 -4.09 -7.69
N HIS A 17 20.75 -2.85 -7.24
CA HIS A 17 20.79 -2.53 -5.81
C HIS A 17 19.41 -2.68 -5.14
N CYS A 18 18.33 -2.28 -5.77
CA CYS A 18 16.97 -2.55 -5.25
C CYS A 18 16.71 -4.06 -5.10
N PHE A 19 17.20 -4.90 -6.01
CA PHE A 19 17.07 -6.36 -5.91
C PHE A 19 17.99 -7.00 -4.88
N ALA A 20 19.22 -6.48 -4.68
CA ALA A 20 20.20 -7.09 -3.78
C ALA A 20 19.87 -6.87 -2.30
N ILE A 21 19.26 -5.73 -1.93
CA ILE A 21 18.85 -5.44 -0.54
C ILE A 21 17.69 -6.36 -0.13
N TYR A 22 16.84 -6.77 -1.09
CA TYR A 22 15.69 -7.63 -0.84
C TYR A 22 16.04 -9.10 -0.49
N GLY A 23 17.26 -9.54 -0.79
CA GLY A 23 17.70 -10.93 -0.62
C GLY A 23 18.35 -11.27 0.72
N GLN A 24 18.53 -10.34 1.65
CA GLN A 24 19.35 -10.57 2.85
C GLN A 24 18.63 -10.56 4.22
N THR A 25 17.33 -10.36 4.31
CA THR A 25 16.62 -10.53 5.59
C THR A 25 16.26 -12.01 5.79
N LYS A 26 17.22 -12.77 6.32
CA LYS A 26 16.98 -14.12 6.83
C LYS A 26 16.33 -14.04 8.20
N ASN A 27 15.03 -13.98 8.26
CA ASN A 27 14.22 -14.50 9.36
C ASN A 27 12.90 -14.97 8.72
N GLU A 28 12.21 -15.96 9.30
CA GLU A 28 10.92 -16.49 8.83
C GLU A 28 9.82 -15.42 8.91
N THR A 29 10.00 -14.39 8.13
CA THR A 29 9.12 -13.25 7.95
C THR A 29 8.08 -13.63 6.90
N PHE A 30 6.89 -13.10 7.02
CA PHE A 30 5.79 -13.26 6.08
C PHE A 30 6.32 -13.18 4.64
N ALA A 31 6.30 -14.32 3.96
CA ALA A 31 6.77 -14.36 2.58
C ALA A 31 5.70 -13.71 1.70
N PHE A 32 5.95 -12.48 1.28
CA PHE A 32 5.17 -11.87 0.21
C PHE A 32 5.28 -12.78 -1.03
N HIS A 33 4.21 -13.50 -1.34
CA HIS A 33 4.24 -14.51 -2.40
C HIS A 33 4.28 -13.85 -3.76
N TYR A 34 5.30 -14.16 -4.54
CA TYR A 34 5.46 -13.66 -5.89
C TYR A 34 4.51 -14.38 -6.85
N SER A 35 3.70 -13.61 -7.54
CA SER A 35 2.91 -14.13 -8.65
C SER A 35 3.78 -14.26 -9.90
N ASN A 36 3.83 -15.43 -10.51
CA ASN A 36 4.48 -15.63 -11.83
C ASN A 36 3.67 -15.03 -13.00
N LYS A 37 2.56 -14.36 -12.71
CA LYS A 37 1.66 -13.75 -13.67
C LYS A 37 2.10 -12.32 -13.99
N ASN A 38 1.67 -11.80 -15.13
CA ASN A 38 1.84 -10.37 -15.41
C ASN A 38 0.81 -9.52 -14.63
N TYR A 39 1.08 -8.23 -14.51
CA TYR A 39 0.27 -7.31 -13.72
C TYR A 39 -1.19 -7.21 -14.20
N SER A 40 -1.42 -7.20 -15.52
CA SER A 40 -2.78 -7.11 -16.08
C SER A 40 -3.61 -8.37 -15.75
N THR A 41 -3.01 -9.55 -15.83
CA THR A 41 -3.66 -10.81 -15.43
C THR A 41 -4.01 -10.81 -13.95
N PHE A 42 -3.09 -10.36 -13.10
CA PHE A 42 -3.33 -10.21 -11.66
C PHE A 42 -4.53 -9.28 -11.38
N LEU A 43 -4.58 -8.10 -12.01
CA LEU A 43 -5.69 -7.16 -11.85
C LEU A 43 -7.02 -7.75 -12.34
N GLN A 44 -7.00 -8.49 -13.45
CA GLN A 44 -8.19 -9.15 -13.97
C GLN A 44 -8.73 -10.22 -13.01
N GLU A 45 -7.86 -11.02 -12.43
CA GLU A 45 -8.25 -12.02 -11.43
C GLU A 45 -8.81 -11.40 -10.15
N THR A 46 -8.20 -10.31 -9.68
CA THR A 46 -8.71 -9.52 -8.54
C THR A 46 -10.11 -9.00 -8.85
N LYS A 47 -10.31 -8.45 -10.05
CA LYS A 47 -11.62 -7.97 -10.51
C LYS A 47 -12.68 -9.08 -10.56
N ILE A 48 -12.32 -10.27 -11.02
CA ILE A 48 -13.23 -11.44 -11.05
C ILE A 48 -13.62 -11.84 -9.62
N LYS A 49 -12.65 -11.97 -8.71
CA LYS A 49 -12.92 -12.32 -7.31
C LYS A 49 -13.83 -11.30 -6.63
N LEU A 50 -13.54 -10.00 -6.83
CA LEU A 50 -14.39 -8.91 -6.34
C LEU A 50 -15.80 -8.98 -6.95
N GLY A 51 -15.91 -9.29 -8.24
CA GLY A 51 -17.20 -9.50 -8.92
C GLY A 51 -18.05 -10.59 -8.29
N ASN A 52 -17.44 -11.69 -7.88
CA ASN A 52 -18.14 -12.77 -7.17
C ASN A 52 -18.63 -12.30 -5.80
N ILE A 53 -17.81 -11.56 -5.04
CA ILE A 53 -18.22 -10.99 -3.74
C ILE A 53 -19.38 -10.01 -3.94
N ARG A 54 -19.33 -9.14 -4.96
CA ARG A 54 -20.42 -8.22 -5.32
C ARG A 54 -21.74 -8.93 -5.60
N ALA A 55 -21.69 -10.01 -6.37
CA ALA A 55 -22.87 -10.81 -6.69
C ALA A 55 -23.49 -11.41 -5.43
N SER A 56 -22.67 -12.03 -4.56
CA SER A 56 -23.12 -12.60 -3.30
C SER A 56 -23.68 -11.52 -2.35
N TYR A 57 -23.00 -10.37 -2.25
CA TYR A 57 -23.45 -9.24 -1.43
C TYR A 57 -24.82 -8.69 -1.88
N SER A 58 -25.02 -8.56 -3.19
CA SER A 58 -26.29 -8.03 -3.74
C SER A 58 -27.48 -8.95 -3.47
N ALA A 59 -27.28 -10.26 -3.48
CA ALA A 59 -28.32 -11.26 -3.28
C ALA A 59 -28.50 -11.66 -1.80
N GLY A 60 -27.56 -11.31 -0.94
CA GLY A 60 -27.47 -11.84 0.42
C GLY A 60 -28.37 -11.15 1.43
N THR A 61 -28.68 -11.89 2.50
CA THR A 61 -29.23 -11.39 3.77
C THR A 61 -28.25 -10.45 4.48
N LEU A 62 -28.64 -9.84 5.58
CA LEU A 62 -27.73 -8.97 6.38
C LEU A 62 -26.50 -9.73 6.90
N GLU A 63 -26.66 -10.96 7.34
CA GLU A 63 -25.56 -11.80 7.82
C GLU A 63 -24.61 -12.19 6.68
N GLU A 64 -25.15 -12.55 5.53
CA GLU A 64 -24.36 -12.87 4.34
C GLU A 64 -23.62 -11.64 3.81
N LYS A 65 -24.20 -10.44 3.92
CA LYS A 65 -23.53 -9.18 3.58
C LYS A 65 -22.36 -8.87 4.51
N ASP A 66 -22.49 -9.10 5.82
CA ASP A 66 -21.36 -8.94 6.74
C ASP A 66 -20.22 -9.92 6.42
N SER A 67 -20.57 -11.16 6.08
CA SER A 67 -19.63 -12.18 5.59
C SER A 67 -18.92 -11.75 4.29
N CYS A 68 -19.63 -11.12 3.36
CA CYS A 68 -19.05 -10.58 2.13
C CYS A 68 -18.10 -9.40 2.42
N ILE A 69 -18.43 -8.54 3.37
CA ILE A 69 -17.55 -7.43 3.82
C ILE A 69 -16.25 -8.01 4.39
N HIS A 70 -16.32 -9.04 5.20
CA HIS A 70 -15.13 -9.72 5.72
C HIS A 70 -14.29 -10.36 4.61
N ALA A 71 -14.94 -11.06 3.68
CA ALA A 71 -14.29 -11.65 2.51
C ALA A 71 -13.60 -10.59 1.62
N ALA A 72 -14.19 -9.42 1.47
CA ALA A 72 -13.58 -8.30 0.76
C ALA A 72 -12.32 -7.81 1.45
N GLY A 73 -12.32 -7.72 2.78
CA GLY A 73 -11.11 -7.37 3.55
C GLY A 73 -9.97 -8.36 3.33
N ILE A 74 -10.26 -9.65 3.35
CA ILE A 74 -9.28 -10.71 3.03
C ILE A 74 -8.80 -10.57 1.59
N LEU A 75 -9.70 -10.36 0.63
CA LEU A 75 -9.33 -10.17 -0.77
C LEU A 75 -8.43 -8.95 -0.95
N LEU A 76 -8.70 -7.84 -0.26
CA LEU A 76 -7.87 -6.64 -0.31
C LEU A 76 -6.46 -6.94 0.20
N GLU A 77 -6.35 -7.56 1.40
CA GLU A 77 -5.07 -7.94 1.98
C GLU A 77 -4.26 -8.83 1.01
N GLU A 78 -4.88 -9.88 0.47
CA GLU A 78 -4.24 -10.78 -0.49
C GLU A 78 -3.84 -10.08 -1.79
N SER A 79 -4.69 -9.19 -2.30
CA SER A 79 -4.40 -8.44 -3.53
C SER A 79 -3.18 -7.53 -3.38
N PHE A 80 -2.94 -7.02 -2.19
CA PHE A 80 -1.75 -6.22 -1.93
C PHE A 80 -0.53 -7.08 -1.63
N THR A 81 -0.62 -7.99 -0.67
CA THR A 81 0.52 -8.77 -0.18
C THR A 81 1.01 -9.84 -1.15
N LYS A 82 0.11 -10.41 -1.96
CA LYS A 82 0.44 -11.45 -2.96
C LYS A 82 0.52 -10.90 -4.40
N GLY A 83 0.32 -9.60 -4.59
CA GLY A 83 0.24 -9.01 -5.92
C GLY A 83 0.76 -7.58 -6.00
N ALA A 84 -0.08 -6.59 -5.69
CA ALA A 84 0.22 -5.19 -6.00
C ALA A 84 1.60 -4.74 -5.48
N PHE A 85 1.94 -5.03 -4.25
CA PHE A 85 3.24 -4.64 -3.69
C PHE A 85 4.41 -5.22 -4.50
N HIS A 86 4.35 -6.51 -4.82
CA HIS A 86 5.40 -7.16 -5.61
C HIS A 86 5.61 -6.52 -6.99
N PHE A 87 4.52 -6.22 -7.70
CA PHE A 87 4.65 -5.62 -9.02
C PHE A 87 5.26 -4.23 -8.99
N TRP A 88 4.94 -3.45 -7.95
CA TRP A 88 5.41 -2.07 -7.81
C TRP A 88 6.81 -1.95 -7.20
N LEU A 89 7.34 -3.00 -6.53
CA LEU A 89 8.69 -2.99 -5.96
C LEU A 89 9.73 -2.55 -6.98
N GLY A 90 10.62 -1.62 -6.59
CA GLY A 90 11.66 -1.08 -7.43
C GLY A 90 11.17 -0.08 -8.49
N THR A 91 9.89 0.35 -8.45
CA THR A 91 9.47 1.52 -9.24
C THR A 91 10.14 2.74 -8.65
N GLU A 92 10.87 3.50 -9.48
CA GLU A 92 11.63 4.68 -9.04
C GLU A 92 10.73 5.74 -8.41
N TRP A 93 11.26 6.44 -7.41
CA TRP A 93 10.60 7.56 -6.79
C TRP A 93 11.00 8.89 -7.47
N ASP A 94 10.06 9.80 -7.59
CA ASP A 94 10.26 11.23 -7.83
C ASP A 94 9.09 12.00 -7.22
N PHE A 95 9.35 13.18 -6.69
CA PHE A 95 8.32 14.03 -6.07
C PHE A 95 7.15 14.33 -7.03
N ASN A 96 7.43 14.51 -8.32
CA ASN A 96 6.45 14.74 -9.37
C ASN A 96 6.05 13.44 -10.10
N GLY A 97 6.52 12.29 -9.63
CA GLY A 97 6.26 10.99 -10.22
C GLY A 97 4.79 10.61 -10.17
N THR A 98 4.20 10.34 -11.31
CA THR A 98 2.76 10.02 -11.42
C THR A 98 2.49 8.81 -12.29
N THR A 99 3.46 7.92 -12.48
CA THR A 99 3.29 6.76 -13.35
C THR A 99 2.05 5.93 -13.00
N ASN A 100 1.48 5.30 -14.00
CA ASN A 100 0.35 4.37 -13.85
C ASN A 100 0.76 2.93 -14.15
N THR A 101 2.05 2.70 -14.36
CA THR A 101 2.59 1.39 -14.77
C THR A 101 3.75 1.03 -13.84
N PRO A 102 3.66 -0.11 -13.14
CA PRO A 102 4.74 -0.54 -12.26
C PRO A 102 6.05 -0.72 -13.01
N LYS A 103 7.16 -0.29 -12.39
CA LYS A 103 8.54 -0.37 -12.93
C LYS A 103 8.78 0.42 -14.21
N VAL A 104 7.87 1.33 -14.59
CA VAL A 104 7.99 2.19 -15.76
C VAL A 104 7.75 3.63 -15.34
N GLY A 105 8.77 4.48 -15.44
CA GLY A 105 8.73 5.86 -14.94
C GLY A 105 8.79 5.92 -13.41
N GLN A 106 8.35 7.03 -12.83
CA GLN A 106 8.52 7.36 -11.44
C GLN A 106 7.19 7.61 -10.73
N ILE A 107 7.15 7.37 -9.41
CA ILE A 107 5.93 7.53 -8.63
C ILE A 107 6.20 8.16 -7.27
N ALA A 108 5.47 9.23 -6.92
CA ALA A 108 5.47 9.81 -5.58
C ALA A 108 4.62 8.99 -4.60
N CYS A 109 4.82 9.18 -3.29
CA CYS A 109 4.19 8.38 -2.24
C CYS A 109 2.65 8.39 -2.29
N GLY A 110 2.00 9.57 -2.39
CA GLY A 110 0.54 9.67 -2.52
C GLY A 110 0.01 9.05 -3.82
N TYR A 111 0.77 9.19 -4.92
CA TYR A 111 0.41 8.52 -6.18
C TYR A 111 0.56 7.00 -6.12
N PHE A 112 1.54 6.49 -5.39
CA PHE A 112 1.68 5.05 -5.16
C PHE A 112 0.44 4.50 -4.45
N VAL A 113 0.02 5.12 -3.35
CA VAL A 113 -1.17 4.71 -2.59
C VAL A 113 -2.43 4.81 -3.46
N SER A 114 -2.70 5.97 -4.02
CA SER A 114 -3.93 6.22 -4.78
C SER A 114 -4.03 5.39 -6.07
N THR A 115 -2.89 5.12 -6.73
CA THR A 115 -2.84 4.31 -7.96
C THR A 115 -3.09 2.85 -7.67
N THR A 116 -2.44 2.29 -6.66
CA THR A 116 -2.60 0.87 -6.32
C THR A 116 -4.01 0.57 -5.81
N LEU A 117 -4.61 1.45 -5.01
CA LEU A 117 -6.03 1.34 -4.62
C LEU A 117 -6.96 1.38 -5.84
N LYS A 118 -6.75 2.33 -6.76
CA LYS A 118 -7.54 2.41 -7.99
C LYS A 118 -7.41 1.14 -8.83
N HIS A 119 -6.20 0.60 -8.96
CA HIS A 119 -5.93 -0.59 -9.76
C HIS A 119 -6.63 -1.84 -9.22
N VAL A 120 -6.70 -2.02 -7.91
CA VAL A 120 -7.45 -3.14 -7.31
C VAL A 120 -8.96 -2.91 -7.31
N GLY A 121 -9.44 -1.78 -7.82
CA GLY A 121 -10.86 -1.57 -8.14
C GLY A 121 -11.62 -0.62 -7.24
N PHE A 122 -10.95 0.20 -6.42
CA PHE A 122 -11.62 1.32 -5.75
C PHE A 122 -12.05 2.39 -6.75
N ASN A 123 -13.27 2.88 -6.60
CA ASN A 123 -13.79 3.96 -7.41
C ASN A 123 -13.36 5.31 -6.82
N LEU A 124 -12.21 5.80 -7.26
CA LEU A 124 -11.61 7.06 -6.78
C LEU A 124 -10.89 7.82 -7.90
N ASN A 125 -10.74 9.13 -7.71
CA ASN A 125 -9.86 9.94 -8.54
C ASN A 125 -8.44 9.94 -7.92
N ARG A 126 -7.51 9.16 -8.50
CA ARG A 126 -6.17 9.00 -7.97
C ARG A 126 -5.38 10.32 -7.92
N TYR A 127 -5.63 11.25 -8.85
CA TYR A 127 -4.92 12.53 -8.88
C TYR A 127 -5.38 13.45 -7.75
N ARG A 128 -6.70 13.50 -7.50
CA ARG A 128 -7.23 14.30 -6.40
C ARG A 128 -6.81 13.74 -5.05
N LEU A 129 -6.82 12.43 -4.88
CA LEU A 129 -6.40 11.79 -3.63
C LEU A 129 -4.92 12.03 -3.37
N ALA A 130 -4.04 11.74 -4.33
CA ALA A 130 -2.59 11.88 -4.20
C ALA A 130 -2.10 13.32 -3.92
N GLN A 131 -2.92 14.33 -4.17
CA GLN A 131 -2.61 15.74 -3.92
C GLN A 131 -3.05 16.23 -2.54
N LYS A 132 -3.61 15.36 -1.72
CA LYS A 132 -3.98 15.67 -0.34
C LYS A 132 -2.83 15.36 0.62
N GLY A 133 -2.86 15.96 1.80
CA GLY A 133 -2.00 15.52 2.89
C GLY A 133 -2.38 14.12 3.37
N ALA A 134 -1.43 13.36 3.89
CA ALA A 134 -1.65 11.97 4.28
C ALA A 134 -2.86 11.76 5.21
N TYR A 135 -3.04 12.64 6.21
CA TYR A 135 -4.20 12.59 7.10
C TYR A 135 -5.53 12.78 6.34
N ASP A 136 -5.59 13.70 5.38
CA ASP A 136 -6.80 13.93 4.60
C ASP A 136 -7.09 12.75 3.65
N GLU A 137 -6.04 12.13 3.07
CA GLU A 137 -6.20 10.89 2.31
C GLU A 137 -6.88 9.81 3.15
N GLU A 138 -6.41 9.61 4.39
CA GLU A 138 -7.01 8.67 5.34
C GLU A 138 -8.46 9.02 5.70
N VAL A 139 -8.76 10.31 5.90
CA VAL A 139 -10.12 10.77 6.18
C VAL A 139 -11.08 10.42 5.06
N TYR A 140 -10.69 10.66 3.80
CA TYR A 140 -11.55 10.38 2.63
C TYR A 140 -11.73 8.89 2.39
N LEU A 141 -10.69 8.09 2.62
CA LEU A 141 -10.74 6.63 2.44
C LEU A 141 -11.45 5.95 3.60
N CYS A 142 -10.99 6.20 4.81
CA CYS A 142 -11.29 5.36 5.97
C CYS A 142 -12.31 5.99 6.93
N GLY A 143 -12.49 7.31 6.85
CA GLY A 143 -13.32 8.06 7.80
C GLY A 143 -12.54 8.49 9.05
N LYS A 144 -12.72 9.75 9.44
CA LYS A 144 -11.98 10.39 10.54
C LYS A 144 -11.99 9.60 11.85
N GLN A 145 -13.10 8.94 12.15
CA GLN A 145 -13.33 8.21 13.41
C GLN A 145 -12.50 6.92 13.53
N THR A 146 -11.90 6.43 12.42
CA THR A 146 -11.10 5.20 12.42
C THR A 146 -9.60 5.47 12.53
N ILE A 147 -9.19 6.74 12.46
CA ILE A 147 -7.78 7.13 12.43
C ILE A 147 -7.21 7.20 13.82
N ILE A 148 -6.12 6.47 14.04
CA ILE A 148 -5.30 6.57 15.24
C ILE A 148 -4.20 7.59 14.96
N THR A 149 -4.14 8.68 15.74
CA THR A 149 -3.08 9.69 15.60
C THR A 149 -2.15 9.62 16.81
N ILE A 150 -0.85 9.48 16.55
CA ILE A 150 0.20 9.38 17.57
C ILE A 150 1.25 10.45 17.29
N ARG A 151 1.76 11.07 18.35
CA ARG A 151 2.75 12.16 18.26
C ARG A 151 3.93 11.90 19.19
N ASP A 152 5.08 12.40 18.79
CA ASP A 152 6.30 12.49 19.61
C ASP A 152 6.72 11.14 20.24
N GLN A 153 6.59 10.06 19.48
CA GLN A 153 7.03 8.71 19.86
C GLN A 153 8.26 8.30 19.06
N THR A 154 9.12 7.46 19.67
CA THR A 154 10.20 6.82 18.95
C THR A 154 9.67 5.71 18.03
N PRO A 155 10.37 5.34 16.93
CA PRO A 155 9.96 4.22 16.08
C PRO A 155 9.75 2.91 16.85
N ASN A 156 10.55 2.65 17.88
CA ASN A 156 10.42 1.45 18.70
C ASN A 156 9.16 1.48 19.60
N ASP A 157 8.85 2.64 20.18
CA ASP A 157 7.61 2.80 20.98
C ASP A 157 6.37 2.63 20.11
N LEU A 158 6.41 3.18 18.89
CA LEU A 158 5.35 3.02 17.89
C LEU A 158 5.16 1.56 17.48
N LYS A 159 6.26 0.84 17.21
CA LYS A 159 6.20 -0.60 16.91
C LYS A 159 5.50 -1.36 18.01
N ASN A 160 5.89 -1.12 19.26
CA ASN A 160 5.28 -1.77 20.42
C ASN A 160 3.81 -1.40 20.57
N TYR A 161 3.48 -0.13 20.39
CA TYR A 161 2.10 0.35 20.41
C TYR A 161 1.25 -0.33 19.32
N PHE A 162 1.73 -0.37 18.05
CA PHE A 162 1.00 -0.99 16.96
C PHE A 162 0.83 -2.49 17.18
N LYS A 163 1.88 -3.21 17.60
CA LYS A 163 1.78 -4.65 17.91
C LYS A 163 0.77 -4.95 19.02
N SER A 164 0.56 -4.02 19.96
CA SER A 164 -0.38 -4.21 21.06
C SER A 164 -1.81 -3.80 20.72
N ASN A 165 -2.01 -2.91 19.74
CA ASN A 165 -3.30 -2.27 19.48
C ASN A 165 -3.88 -2.57 18.09
N LEU A 166 -3.06 -2.99 17.12
CA LEU A 166 -3.55 -3.36 15.80
C LEU A 166 -3.87 -4.86 15.73
N THR A 167 -4.88 -5.19 14.96
CA THR A 167 -5.15 -6.56 14.53
C THR A 167 -4.46 -6.83 13.20
N ARG A 168 -4.23 -8.11 12.85
CA ARG A 168 -3.71 -8.46 11.53
C ARG A 168 -4.53 -7.76 10.44
N GLY A 169 -3.84 -7.15 9.47
CA GLY A 169 -4.50 -6.46 8.36
C GLY A 169 -3.62 -5.46 7.63
N LEU A 170 -4.19 -4.90 6.59
CA LEU A 170 -3.60 -3.80 5.80
C LEU A 170 -4.15 -2.48 6.30
N TYR A 171 -3.25 -1.53 6.53
CA TYR A 171 -3.53 -0.18 7.00
C TYR A 171 -2.91 0.84 6.04
N MET A 172 -3.43 2.03 6.05
CA MET A 172 -2.75 3.21 5.55
C MET A 172 -1.99 3.87 6.70
N ILE A 173 -0.81 4.41 6.43
CA ILE A 173 -0.04 5.19 7.41
C ILE A 173 0.41 6.49 6.80
N GLY A 174 0.06 7.58 7.46
CA GLY A 174 0.50 8.94 7.17
C GLY A 174 1.53 9.41 8.18
N LEU A 175 2.59 10.03 7.69
CA LEU A 175 3.65 10.69 8.43
C LEU A 175 3.61 12.19 8.13
N ALA A 176 4.47 13.00 8.77
CA ALA A 176 4.49 14.44 8.57
C ALA A 176 4.57 14.87 7.09
N ASN A 177 5.39 14.19 6.30
CA ASN A 177 5.63 14.51 4.88
C ASN A 177 5.57 13.28 3.97
N HIS A 178 4.94 12.19 4.43
CA HIS A 178 4.96 10.93 3.71
C HIS A 178 3.69 10.12 3.94
N VAL A 179 3.42 9.19 3.02
CA VAL A 179 2.30 8.25 3.11
C VAL A 179 2.69 6.91 2.52
N GLY A 180 2.13 5.85 3.07
CA GLY A 180 2.32 4.49 2.56
C GLY A 180 1.33 3.51 3.15
N TYR A 181 1.67 2.24 3.05
CA TYR A 181 0.92 1.15 3.65
C TYR A 181 1.68 0.57 4.84
N LEU A 182 0.93 0.23 5.88
CA LEU A 182 1.42 -0.56 6.99
C LEU A 182 0.71 -1.92 6.93
N PHE A 183 1.47 -3.00 6.85
CA PHE A 183 0.93 -4.35 6.92
C PHE A 183 1.38 -5.02 8.21
N PHE A 184 0.40 -5.40 9.04
CA PHE A 184 0.64 -6.19 10.25
C PHE A 184 0.22 -7.64 9.99
N ASP A 185 1.17 -8.56 9.99
CA ASP A 185 0.90 -9.99 9.74
C ASP A 185 0.43 -10.76 11.00
N GLY A 186 0.33 -10.06 12.13
CA GLY A 186 0.02 -10.60 13.47
C GLY A 186 1.27 -10.76 14.34
N LYS A 187 2.47 -10.56 13.77
CA LYS A 187 3.76 -10.69 14.44
C LYS A 187 4.70 -9.52 14.14
N GLU A 188 4.85 -9.19 12.85
CA GLU A 188 5.72 -8.11 12.39
C GLU A 188 4.95 -7.03 11.63
N LEU A 189 5.52 -5.82 11.63
CA LEU A 189 5.01 -4.65 10.93
C LEU A 189 5.91 -4.35 9.74
N TYR A 190 5.29 -4.33 8.56
CA TYR A 190 5.95 -4.00 7.30
C TYR A 190 5.46 -2.64 6.83
N PHE A 191 6.40 -1.78 6.44
CA PHE A 191 6.12 -0.51 5.82
C PHE A 191 6.36 -0.62 4.31
N ILE A 192 5.34 -0.34 3.52
CA ILE A 192 5.37 -0.44 2.06
C ILE A 192 5.07 0.95 1.50
N HIS A 193 6.05 1.55 0.85
CA HIS A 193 5.92 2.91 0.38
C HIS A 193 6.82 3.21 -0.82
N SER A 194 6.54 4.31 -1.51
CA SER A 194 7.44 4.87 -2.51
C SER A 194 8.44 5.77 -1.77
N ASN A 195 9.61 5.19 -1.46
CA ASN A 195 10.62 5.78 -0.61
C ASN A 195 11.38 6.90 -1.33
N TYR A 196 11.52 8.05 -0.65
CA TYR A 196 12.33 9.20 -1.13
C TYR A 196 13.75 9.21 -0.56
N GLY A 197 14.09 8.24 0.29
CA GLY A 197 15.42 7.99 0.82
C GLY A 197 16.19 6.96 -0.02
N SER A 198 17.13 6.27 0.61
CA SER A 198 17.87 5.20 -0.06
C SER A 198 17.29 3.83 0.30
N PRO A 199 16.93 3.01 -0.70
CA PRO A 199 16.88 3.29 -2.14
C PRO A 199 15.65 4.15 -2.50
N ASP A 200 15.79 5.04 -3.47
CA ASP A 200 14.75 5.95 -3.97
C ASP A 200 13.76 5.24 -4.91
N CYS A 201 13.03 4.30 -4.36
CA CYS A 201 12.04 3.51 -5.10
C CYS A 201 10.97 2.93 -4.17
N VAL A 202 9.99 2.24 -4.74
CA VAL A 202 9.01 1.49 -3.95
C VAL A 202 9.68 0.32 -3.26
N VAL A 203 9.56 0.27 -1.92
CA VAL A 203 10.18 -0.74 -1.05
C VAL A 203 9.16 -1.40 -0.12
N ILE A 204 9.52 -2.56 0.39
CA ILE A 204 8.93 -3.19 1.57
C ILE A 204 10.07 -3.34 2.58
N GLU A 205 9.90 -2.78 3.74
CA GLU A 205 10.88 -2.84 4.82
C GLU A 205 10.18 -3.03 6.17
N THR A 206 10.90 -3.39 7.22
CA THR A 206 10.32 -3.36 8.55
C THR A 206 10.15 -1.90 8.98
N PHE A 207 9.13 -1.62 9.80
CA PHE A 207 8.80 -0.24 10.17
C PHE A 207 9.97 0.46 10.87
N GLU A 208 10.73 -0.26 11.69
CA GLU A 208 11.89 0.29 12.41
C GLU A 208 13.14 0.48 11.56
N GLU A 209 13.28 -0.23 10.43
CA GLU A 209 14.42 -0.09 9.52
C GLU A 209 14.24 1.10 8.57
N SER A 210 13.03 1.61 8.45
CA SER A 210 12.73 2.71 7.55
C SER A 210 13.29 4.03 8.07
N GLU A 211 14.16 4.67 7.28
CA GLU A 211 14.68 6.01 7.58
C GLU A 211 13.56 7.07 7.63
N VAL A 212 12.50 6.88 6.84
CA VAL A 212 11.36 7.81 6.79
C VAL A 212 10.39 7.60 7.96
N SER A 213 10.52 6.53 8.75
CA SER A 213 9.74 6.32 9.97
C SER A 213 10.10 7.29 11.09
N ASN A 214 11.17 8.07 10.96
CA ASN A 214 11.54 9.11 11.92
C ASN A 214 10.68 10.37 11.72
N SER A 215 9.44 10.32 12.17
CA SER A 215 8.44 11.39 12.05
C SER A 215 7.93 11.81 13.42
N THR A 216 7.50 13.06 13.55
CA THR A 216 6.88 13.60 14.78
C THR A 216 5.39 13.29 14.90
N ILE A 217 4.78 12.85 13.81
CA ILE A 217 3.36 12.49 13.77
C ILE A 217 3.14 11.26 12.91
N PHE A 218 2.25 10.41 13.38
CA PHE A 218 1.76 9.22 12.66
C PHE A 218 0.25 9.19 12.72
N CYS A 219 -0.37 8.97 11.59
CA CYS A 219 -1.79 8.69 11.45
C CYS A 219 -1.91 7.28 10.87
N VAL A 220 -2.73 6.43 11.46
CA VAL A 220 -2.92 5.05 10.99
C VAL A 220 -4.39 4.76 10.87
N ALA A 221 -4.81 4.33 9.68
CA ALA A 221 -6.19 4.02 9.38
C ALA A 221 -6.33 2.60 8.81
N PRO A 222 -7.29 1.78 9.29
CA PRO A 222 -7.51 0.44 8.78
C PRO A 222 -8.07 0.50 7.35
N LEU A 223 -7.49 -0.32 6.46
CA LEU A 223 -8.02 -0.54 5.11
C LEU A 223 -8.81 -1.86 5.06
N SER A 224 -8.14 -3.00 5.23
CA SER A 224 -8.78 -4.31 5.09
C SER A 224 -9.81 -4.61 6.19
N ASN A 225 -9.62 -4.07 7.39
CA ASN A 225 -10.51 -4.23 8.54
C ASN A 225 -11.57 -3.11 8.65
N ASN A 226 -11.65 -2.20 7.69
CA ASN A 226 -12.64 -1.13 7.67
C ASN A 226 -13.91 -1.57 6.95
N LYS A 227 -14.93 -1.95 7.71
CA LYS A 227 -16.21 -2.45 7.16
C LYS A 227 -16.86 -1.47 6.18
N GLU A 228 -16.84 -0.18 6.48
CA GLU A 228 -17.44 0.85 5.62
C GLU A 228 -16.66 1.02 4.30
N LEU A 229 -15.34 1.03 4.36
CA LEU A 229 -14.50 1.07 3.16
C LEU A 229 -14.70 -0.18 2.30
N MET A 230 -14.79 -1.37 2.92
CA MET A 230 -15.05 -2.61 2.21
C MET A 230 -16.44 -2.62 1.55
N ARG A 231 -17.47 -2.10 2.26
CA ARG A 231 -18.80 -1.92 1.68
C ARG A 231 -18.74 -1.04 0.42
N LYS A 232 -18.10 0.12 0.52
CA LYS A 232 -17.93 1.03 -0.63
C LYS A 232 -17.20 0.37 -1.79
N TRP A 233 -16.18 -0.44 -1.51
CA TRP A 233 -15.45 -1.18 -2.55
C TRP A 233 -16.33 -2.24 -3.23
N ILE A 234 -17.12 -2.99 -2.46
CA ILE A 234 -18.09 -3.96 -2.98
C ILE A 234 -19.14 -3.24 -3.83
N GLU A 235 -19.72 -2.17 -3.34
CA GLU A 235 -20.81 -1.43 -4.03
C GLU A 235 -20.31 -0.53 -5.17
N ASN A 236 -18.99 -0.45 -5.37
CA ASN A 236 -18.34 0.46 -6.32
C ASN A 236 -18.70 1.93 -6.08
N GLU A 237 -18.93 2.28 -4.82
CA GLU A 237 -19.28 3.65 -4.42
C GLU A 237 -18.10 4.60 -4.69
N LEU A 238 -18.41 5.79 -5.21
CA LEU A 238 -17.37 6.80 -5.45
C LEU A 238 -16.83 7.33 -4.11
N ILE A 239 -15.52 7.21 -3.92
CA ILE A 239 -14.82 7.90 -2.84
C ILE A 239 -14.63 9.35 -3.28
N VAL A 240 -15.43 10.24 -2.68
CA VAL A 240 -15.42 11.66 -3.00
C VAL A 240 -14.23 12.34 -2.35
N VAL A 241 -13.37 12.90 -3.18
CA VAL A 241 -12.23 13.73 -2.78
C VAL A 241 -12.44 15.13 -3.36
N PRO A 242 -12.65 16.15 -2.54
CA PRO A 242 -12.94 17.52 -2.98
C PRO A 242 -11.74 18.20 -3.67
#